data_394c7d6fa86aebb237ffdc97ec780673
#
_entry.id   394c7d6fa86aebb237ffdc97ec780673
#
_cell.length_a   1.000
_cell.length_b   1.000
_cell.length_c   1.000
_cell.angle_alpha   90.00
_cell.angle_beta   90.00
_cell.angle_gamma   90.00
#
_symmetry.space_group_name_H-M   'P 1'
#
loop_
_entity.id
_entity.type
_entity.pdbx_description
1 polymer ?
#
loop_
_entity_poly.entity_id
_entity_poly.type
_entity_poly.pdbx_seq_one_letter_code
_entity_poly.pdbx_strand_id
1 'polypeptide(L)'
;MPLIEIIDDNTFQLYSTPIESVQVGGFDWNLIFDWHPVPRYEMARRKQKTDPIRSPTMAGGLFAINKKYFETLGSYDPGMEIWGGENLEISFKVWMCGGELVCTPCSHVGHIFRKRSPYKWPSNVNVVRKNTVRLAEVWLDDYKNYYYERLQNDLGNYGDVSERKALREKLQCHSFDWYLKNVFPEQFIPGESQYYGEIRNQAEPQCLDSNGDTLGKAIIGYVCHGQGGNQYWMMSKNGEIRRDEHCYDYAGGKSALGQKDKIFTYNCHSQGGNQKWQVVDGQIKHESGFCIELSADKVGVFMQECDKNNVRQLWKWKKREDKPKA
;
A
#
# COMPACT_ATOMS: atom_id res chain seq x y z
N MET A 1 20.60 -1.03 4.12
CA MET A 1 20.18 0.35 4.47
C MET A 1 20.17 0.52 5.97
N PRO A 2 20.42 1.74 6.51
CA PRO A 2 20.33 2.03 7.93
C PRO A 2 18.88 2.13 8.39
N LEU A 3 18.66 2.22 9.71
CA LEU A 3 17.46 2.84 10.28
C LEU A 3 17.52 4.33 9.99
N ILE A 4 16.41 4.86 9.47
CA ILE A 4 16.29 6.29 9.17
C ILE A 4 15.63 6.97 10.36
N GLU A 5 16.34 7.83 11.05
CA GLU A 5 15.86 8.60 12.18
C GLU A 5 15.46 10.01 11.72
N ILE A 6 14.56 10.64 12.45
CA ILE A 6 14.05 11.96 12.10
C ILE A 6 14.91 13.03 12.80
N ILE A 7 15.38 13.99 12.02
CA ILE A 7 15.95 15.24 12.54
C ILE A 7 14.97 16.36 12.23
N ASP A 8 14.52 17.05 13.27
CA ASP A 8 13.66 18.25 13.11
C ASP A 8 14.37 19.35 12.34
N ASP A 9 13.72 19.94 11.38
CA ASP A 9 14.31 20.93 10.46
C ASP A 9 14.53 22.31 11.10
N ASN A 10 13.95 22.60 12.28
CA ASN A 10 14.08 23.87 12.97
C ASN A 10 14.99 23.77 14.20
N THR A 11 14.82 22.69 14.98
CA THR A 11 15.53 22.53 16.26
C THR A 11 16.76 21.65 16.14
N PHE A 12 16.91 20.91 15.03
CA PHE A 12 17.91 19.87 14.82
C PHE A 12 17.88 18.76 15.88
N GLN A 13 16.75 18.63 16.59
CA GLN A 13 16.58 17.55 17.54
C GLN A 13 16.44 16.22 16.80
N LEU A 14 17.21 15.21 17.26
CA LEU A 14 17.14 13.85 16.77
C LEU A 14 16.01 13.09 17.49
N TYR A 15 15.14 12.47 16.72
CA TYR A 15 14.13 11.52 17.19
C TYR A 15 14.55 10.11 16.77
N SER A 16 15.13 9.38 17.72
CA SER A 16 15.61 8.01 17.48
C SER A 16 14.46 7.01 17.39
N THR A 17 14.57 6.12 16.43
CA THR A 17 13.62 5.00 16.26
C THR A 17 14.09 3.83 17.11
N PRO A 18 13.30 3.37 18.11
CA PRO A 18 13.62 2.16 18.85
C PRO A 18 13.75 0.94 17.95
N ILE A 19 14.69 0.07 18.23
CA ILE A 19 14.94 -1.15 17.43
C ILE A 19 13.71 -2.09 17.36
N GLU A 20 12.81 -1.96 18.30
CA GLU A 20 11.52 -2.68 18.35
C GLU A 20 10.49 -2.11 17.38
N SER A 21 10.65 -0.85 16.95
CA SER A 21 9.74 -0.12 16.07
C SER A 21 10.22 -0.10 14.61
N VAL A 22 11.17 -0.97 14.27
CA VAL A 22 11.70 -1.05 12.90
C VAL A 22 10.60 -1.43 11.93
N GLN A 23 10.57 -0.71 10.82
CA GLN A 23 9.67 -0.96 9.68
C GLN A 23 10.46 -1.41 8.47
N VAL A 24 9.79 -2.03 7.52
CA VAL A 24 10.31 -2.38 6.20
C VAL A 24 9.65 -1.50 5.14
N GLY A 25 10.32 -1.31 4.03
CA GLY A 25 9.76 -0.59 2.90
C GLY A 25 8.82 -1.46 2.07
N GLY A 26 7.73 -0.86 1.63
CA GLY A 26 6.80 -1.38 0.65
C GLY A 26 6.46 -0.32 -0.39
N PHE A 27 5.34 -0.48 -1.08
CA PHE A 27 4.81 0.48 -2.04
C PHE A 27 3.33 0.22 -2.26
N ASP A 28 2.59 1.25 -2.66
CA ASP A 28 1.22 1.12 -3.15
C ASP A 28 1.16 0.99 -4.68
N TRP A 29 -0.04 0.78 -5.23
CA TRP A 29 -0.22 0.69 -6.69
C TRP A 29 -0.24 2.04 -7.42
N ASN A 30 0.00 3.15 -6.71
CA ASN A 30 0.41 4.43 -7.32
C ASN A 30 1.94 4.51 -7.47
N LEU A 31 2.66 3.45 -7.10
CA LEU A 31 4.12 3.35 -7.08
C LEU A 31 4.75 4.41 -6.15
N ILE A 32 4.10 4.63 -5.02
CA ILE A 32 4.58 5.46 -3.92
C ILE A 32 5.15 4.53 -2.86
N PHE A 33 6.36 4.85 -2.39
CA PHE A 33 6.99 4.15 -1.27
C PHE A 33 6.18 4.35 0.02
N ASP A 34 6.04 3.29 0.80
CA ASP A 34 5.42 3.34 2.13
C ASP A 34 6.16 2.44 3.13
N TRP A 35 5.96 2.70 4.42
CA TRP A 35 6.51 1.92 5.52
C TRP A 35 5.50 0.91 6.03
N HIS A 36 5.96 -0.34 6.20
CA HIS A 36 5.14 -1.45 6.68
C HIS A 36 5.74 -2.07 7.95
N PRO A 37 4.90 -2.65 8.82
CA PRO A 37 5.39 -3.50 9.90
C PRO A 37 6.24 -4.65 9.36
N VAL A 38 7.26 -5.04 10.10
CA VAL A 38 8.07 -6.22 9.73
C VAL A 38 7.17 -7.46 9.73
N PRO A 39 7.13 -8.24 8.63
CA PRO A 39 6.31 -9.44 8.55
C PRO A 39 6.66 -10.48 9.62
N ARG A 40 5.67 -11.23 10.09
CA ARG A 40 5.87 -12.24 11.16
C ARG A 40 6.89 -13.30 10.79
N TYR A 41 6.92 -13.75 9.54
CA TYR A 41 7.91 -14.72 9.07
C TYR A 41 9.32 -14.15 9.09
N GLU A 42 9.49 -12.87 8.78
CA GLU A 42 10.80 -12.21 8.84
C GLU A 42 11.23 -11.99 10.28
N MET A 43 10.30 -11.65 11.17
CA MET A 43 10.59 -11.62 12.62
C MET A 43 11.02 -12.99 13.15
N ALA A 44 10.34 -14.07 12.73
CA ALA A 44 10.66 -15.44 13.14
C ALA A 44 12.01 -15.94 12.60
N ARG A 45 12.46 -15.44 11.42
CA ARG A 45 13.77 -15.77 10.83
C ARG A 45 14.93 -15.27 11.68
N ARG A 46 14.74 -14.13 12.35
CA ARG A 46 15.78 -13.47 13.13
C ARG A 46 15.99 -14.16 14.46
N LYS A 47 17.25 -14.39 14.82
CA LYS A 47 17.66 -14.98 16.12
C LYS A 47 17.93 -13.90 17.18
N GLN A 48 18.37 -12.72 16.74
CA GLN A 48 18.70 -11.58 17.59
C GLN A 48 18.06 -10.31 17.03
N LYS A 49 17.79 -9.32 17.90
CA LYS A 49 17.24 -8.01 17.49
C LYS A 49 18.14 -7.26 16.51
N THR A 50 19.44 -7.55 16.53
CA THR A 50 20.47 -6.94 15.67
C THR A 50 20.61 -7.61 14.31
N ASP A 51 19.97 -8.76 14.08
CA ASP A 51 20.03 -9.43 12.80
C ASP A 51 19.40 -8.57 11.70
N PRO A 52 20.00 -8.53 10.48
CA PRO A 52 19.46 -7.79 9.37
C PRO A 52 18.01 -8.19 9.03
N ILE A 53 17.21 -7.22 8.64
CA ILE A 53 15.80 -7.37 8.29
C ILE A 53 15.67 -7.21 6.77
N ARG A 54 15.09 -8.20 6.11
CA ARG A 54 14.77 -8.12 4.68
C ARG A 54 13.68 -7.09 4.45
N SER A 55 13.90 -6.23 3.45
CA SER A 55 12.94 -5.18 3.11
C SER A 55 12.57 -5.29 1.64
N PRO A 56 11.30 -5.34 1.27
CA PRO A 56 10.87 -5.39 -0.13
C PRO A 56 11.41 -4.22 -0.95
N THR A 57 11.36 -3.01 -0.38
CA THR A 57 11.85 -1.79 -1.02
C THR A 57 12.68 -0.95 -0.04
N MET A 58 13.27 0.12 -0.53
CA MET A 58 13.93 1.13 0.31
C MET A 58 13.44 2.54 -0.01
N ALA A 59 13.52 3.44 0.99
CA ALA A 59 13.14 4.84 0.83
C ALA A 59 14.05 5.62 -0.14
N GLY A 60 15.19 5.05 -0.54
CA GLY A 60 16.20 5.72 -1.35
C GLY A 60 17.19 6.50 -0.49
N GLY A 61 18.04 7.31 -1.08
CA GLY A 61 18.93 8.29 -0.45
C GLY A 61 19.98 7.78 0.56
N LEU A 62 19.65 6.81 1.41
CA LEU A 62 20.49 6.35 2.52
C LEU A 62 20.70 4.83 2.45
N PHE A 63 21.72 4.39 1.73
CA PHE A 63 22.08 2.98 1.62
C PHE A 63 23.55 2.79 1.25
N ALA A 64 24.04 1.57 1.41
CA ALA A 64 25.32 1.13 0.87
C ALA A 64 25.08 -0.10 -0.01
N ILE A 65 25.78 -0.20 -1.11
CA ILE A 65 25.74 -1.30 -2.06
C ILE A 65 27.15 -1.65 -2.55
N ASN A 66 27.37 -2.91 -2.88
CA ASN A 66 28.62 -3.29 -3.53
C ASN A 66 28.73 -2.60 -4.89
N LYS A 67 29.81 -1.83 -5.10
CA LYS A 67 30.03 -1.04 -6.32
C LYS A 67 29.95 -1.87 -7.59
N LYS A 68 30.65 -3.00 -7.62
CA LYS A 68 30.67 -3.90 -8.79
C LYS A 68 29.27 -4.46 -9.09
N TYR A 69 28.52 -4.80 -8.06
CA TYR A 69 27.14 -5.27 -8.23
C TYR A 69 26.23 -4.16 -8.76
N PHE A 70 26.31 -2.95 -8.20
CA PHE A 70 25.57 -1.79 -8.70
C PHE A 70 25.86 -1.48 -10.18
N GLU A 71 27.13 -1.55 -10.58
CA GLU A 71 27.55 -1.39 -11.98
C GLU A 71 27.02 -2.54 -12.86
N THR A 72 27.08 -3.79 -12.38
CA THR A 72 26.51 -4.96 -13.08
C THR A 72 25.02 -4.81 -13.33
N LEU A 73 24.28 -4.28 -12.34
CA LEU A 73 22.85 -3.97 -12.49
C LEU A 73 22.57 -2.80 -13.46
N GLY A 74 23.60 -2.16 -14.01
CA GLY A 74 23.48 -1.02 -14.93
C GLY A 74 23.09 0.28 -14.22
N SER A 75 23.48 0.46 -12.97
CA SER A 75 23.23 1.64 -12.15
C SER A 75 21.74 2.03 -12.11
N TYR A 76 21.39 3.29 -11.99
CA TYR A 76 20.03 3.79 -12.19
C TYR A 76 19.64 3.87 -13.67
N ASP A 77 18.34 3.94 -13.95
CA ASP A 77 17.83 4.23 -15.29
C ASP A 77 18.17 5.69 -15.67
N PRO A 78 19.04 5.92 -16.68
CA PRO A 78 19.43 7.27 -17.09
C PRO A 78 18.29 8.07 -17.73
N GLY A 79 17.18 7.45 -18.06
CA GLY A 79 15.99 8.14 -18.57
C GLY A 79 15.09 8.72 -17.47
N MET A 80 15.35 8.40 -16.19
CA MET A 80 14.71 9.04 -15.06
C MET A 80 15.32 10.43 -14.79
N GLU A 81 14.50 11.35 -14.33
CA GLU A 81 14.89 12.74 -14.12
C GLU A 81 14.62 13.16 -12.68
N ILE A 82 15.42 14.03 -12.13
CA ILE A 82 15.31 14.78 -10.89
C ILE A 82 15.01 13.91 -9.67
N TRP A 83 13.78 13.37 -9.54
CA TRP A 83 13.33 12.65 -8.34
C TRP A 83 12.06 11.83 -8.63
N GLY A 84 11.93 10.68 -7.96
CA GLY A 84 10.73 9.84 -7.90
C GLY A 84 10.85 8.57 -8.75
N GLY A 85 10.54 7.43 -8.14
CA GLY A 85 10.56 6.10 -8.75
C GLY A 85 11.92 5.39 -8.73
N GLU A 86 13.02 6.09 -8.59
CA GLU A 86 14.38 5.52 -8.59
C GLU A 86 14.63 4.57 -7.43
N ASN A 87 14.05 4.84 -6.28
CA ASN A 87 14.14 3.99 -5.10
C ASN A 87 13.45 2.65 -5.28
N LEU A 88 12.28 2.63 -5.93
CA LEU A 88 11.59 1.40 -6.29
C LEU A 88 12.31 0.66 -7.43
N GLU A 89 12.82 1.40 -8.41
CA GLU A 89 13.60 0.84 -9.52
C GLU A 89 14.81 0.03 -9.02
N ILE A 90 15.62 0.62 -8.16
CA ILE A 90 16.79 -0.10 -7.62
C ILE A 90 16.37 -1.23 -6.67
N SER A 91 15.28 -1.08 -5.93
CA SER A 91 14.78 -2.13 -5.03
C SER A 91 14.33 -3.37 -5.81
N PHE A 92 13.50 -3.20 -6.84
CA PHE A 92 13.06 -4.30 -7.69
C PHE A 92 14.23 -4.94 -8.42
N LYS A 93 15.12 -4.15 -8.97
CA LYS A 93 16.32 -4.60 -9.66
C LYS A 93 17.21 -5.46 -8.77
N VAL A 94 17.48 -5.03 -7.54
CA VAL A 94 18.28 -5.80 -6.59
C VAL A 94 17.66 -7.15 -6.33
N TRP A 95 16.39 -7.22 -5.97
CA TRP A 95 15.71 -8.47 -5.66
C TRP A 95 15.53 -9.39 -6.87
N MET A 96 15.02 -8.84 -7.97
CA MET A 96 14.69 -9.63 -9.15
C MET A 96 15.94 -10.16 -9.86
N CYS A 97 17.07 -9.48 -9.72
CA CYS A 97 18.32 -9.88 -10.37
C CYS A 97 19.31 -10.58 -9.39
N GLY A 98 18.78 -11.25 -8.36
CA GLY A 98 19.53 -12.19 -7.51
C GLY A 98 20.28 -11.58 -6.34
N GLY A 99 19.98 -10.33 -5.96
CA GLY A 99 20.51 -9.69 -4.76
C GLY A 99 19.55 -9.75 -3.59
N GLU A 100 19.94 -9.08 -2.50
CA GLU A 100 19.14 -8.96 -1.28
C GLU A 100 19.22 -7.52 -0.74
N LEU A 101 18.08 -6.98 -0.33
CA LEU A 101 17.98 -5.66 0.28
C LEU A 101 17.62 -5.83 1.75
N VAL A 102 18.50 -5.33 2.62
CA VAL A 102 18.32 -5.48 4.07
C VAL A 102 18.43 -4.15 4.80
N CYS A 103 17.65 -4.01 5.86
CA CYS A 103 17.82 -3.00 6.88
C CYS A 103 18.75 -3.55 7.96
N THR A 104 19.77 -2.78 8.34
CA THR A 104 20.74 -3.13 9.38
C THR A 104 20.37 -2.38 10.67
N PRO A 105 19.76 -3.04 11.68
CA PRO A 105 19.22 -2.36 12.86
C PRO A 105 20.25 -1.61 13.72
N CYS A 106 21.51 -1.97 13.63
CA CYS A 106 22.60 -1.29 14.34
C CYS A 106 23.20 -0.10 13.57
N SER A 107 22.70 0.19 12.37
CA SER A 107 23.14 1.34 11.58
C SER A 107 22.07 2.41 11.60
N HIS A 108 22.36 3.58 12.14
CA HIS A 108 21.43 4.67 12.32
C HIS A 108 21.90 5.88 11.53
N VAL A 109 21.00 6.51 10.78
CA VAL A 109 21.28 7.75 10.03
C VAL A 109 20.10 8.71 10.20
N GLY A 110 20.41 9.91 10.71
CA GLY A 110 19.41 10.96 10.83
C GLY A 110 19.12 11.62 9.46
N HIS A 111 17.84 11.85 9.19
CA HIS A 111 17.36 12.50 7.97
C HIS A 111 16.49 13.71 8.33
N ILE A 112 16.77 14.85 7.71
CA ILE A 112 15.95 16.06 7.83
C ILE A 112 14.81 15.97 6.81
N PHE A 113 13.60 15.72 7.30
CA PHE A 113 12.41 15.69 6.45
C PHE A 113 11.89 17.11 6.22
N ARG A 114 11.84 17.53 4.96
CA ARG A 114 11.40 18.85 4.56
C ARG A 114 9.93 18.86 4.17
N LYS A 115 9.19 19.90 4.56
CA LYS A 115 7.79 20.09 4.17
C LYS A 115 7.60 20.42 2.69
N ARG A 116 8.66 20.90 2.03
CA ARG A 116 8.65 21.27 0.60
C ARG A 116 9.87 20.70 -0.10
N SER A 117 9.67 20.21 -1.31
CA SER A 117 10.77 19.77 -2.16
C SER A 117 11.70 20.95 -2.48
N PRO A 118 13.04 20.79 -2.35
CA PRO A 118 14.00 21.81 -2.76
C PRO A 118 14.22 21.85 -4.27
N TYR A 119 13.67 20.87 -4.99
CA TYR A 119 13.87 20.76 -6.44
C TYR A 119 12.96 21.71 -7.22
N LYS A 120 13.48 22.29 -8.28
CA LYS A 120 12.70 23.04 -9.26
C LYS A 120 12.24 22.05 -10.34
N TRP A 121 10.94 21.96 -10.52
CA TRP A 121 10.32 21.11 -11.53
C TRP A 121 10.24 21.87 -12.85
N PRO A 122 10.54 21.25 -14.01
CA PRO A 122 10.28 21.85 -15.32
C PRO A 122 8.79 22.15 -15.47
N SER A 123 8.45 23.30 -16.01
CA SER A 123 7.09 23.60 -16.42
C SER A 123 6.67 22.64 -17.54
N ASN A 124 5.47 22.12 -17.47
CA ASN A 124 4.85 21.23 -18.46
C ASN A 124 5.35 19.76 -18.51
N VAL A 125 6.17 19.30 -17.55
CA VAL A 125 6.56 17.89 -17.46
C VAL A 125 6.21 17.33 -16.09
N ASN A 126 5.40 16.29 -16.04
CA ASN A 126 5.21 15.52 -14.81
C ASN A 126 6.35 14.49 -14.68
N VAL A 127 7.46 14.93 -14.07
CA VAL A 127 8.68 14.13 -13.92
C VAL A 127 8.43 12.85 -13.15
N VAL A 128 7.65 12.91 -12.05
CA VAL A 128 7.34 11.71 -11.25
C VAL A 128 6.57 10.70 -12.10
N ARG A 129 5.53 11.13 -12.83
CA ARG A 129 4.80 10.24 -13.73
C ARG A 129 5.71 9.64 -14.80
N LYS A 130 6.58 10.43 -15.43
CA LYS A 130 7.55 9.94 -16.41
C LYS A 130 8.41 8.81 -15.81
N ASN A 131 8.99 9.04 -14.65
CA ASN A 131 9.87 8.09 -13.98
C ASN A 131 9.13 6.81 -13.57
N THR A 132 7.93 6.94 -12.98
CA THR A 132 7.15 5.80 -12.52
C THR A 132 6.55 4.98 -13.67
N VAL A 133 6.22 5.60 -14.82
CA VAL A 133 5.84 4.86 -16.03
C VAL A 133 7.03 4.07 -16.58
N ARG A 134 8.25 4.65 -16.60
CA ARG A 134 9.47 3.93 -16.98
C ARG A 134 9.71 2.72 -16.07
N LEU A 135 9.60 2.93 -14.74
CA LEU A 135 9.69 1.88 -13.75
C LEU A 135 8.68 0.75 -14.05
N ALA A 136 7.42 1.10 -14.25
CA ALA A 136 6.33 0.15 -14.51
C ALA A 136 6.58 -0.66 -15.80
N GLU A 137 6.99 0.01 -16.88
CA GLU A 137 7.27 -0.61 -18.19
C GLU A 137 8.40 -1.63 -18.14
N VAL A 138 9.40 -1.39 -17.31
CA VAL A 138 10.59 -2.27 -17.24
C VAL A 138 10.41 -3.38 -16.22
N TRP A 139 9.78 -3.13 -15.07
CA TRP A 139 9.89 -4.04 -13.92
C TRP A 139 8.58 -4.71 -13.50
N LEU A 140 7.39 -4.14 -13.79
CA LEU A 140 6.14 -4.65 -13.23
C LEU A 140 5.44 -5.73 -14.07
N ASP A 141 5.94 -6.10 -15.23
CA ASP A 141 5.29 -7.00 -16.17
C ASP A 141 3.80 -6.60 -16.39
N ASP A 142 2.85 -7.52 -16.36
CA ASP A 142 1.42 -7.22 -16.52
C ASP A 142 0.81 -6.48 -15.32
N TYR A 143 1.46 -6.50 -14.16
CA TYR A 143 1.01 -5.77 -12.97
C TYR A 143 1.06 -4.25 -13.16
N LYS A 144 1.79 -3.74 -14.14
CA LYS A 144 1.78 -2.32 -14.51
C LYS A 144 0.38 -1.78 -14.83
N ASN A 145 -0.55 -2.64 -15.24
CA ASN A 145 -1.92 -2.25 -15.55
C ASN A 145 -2.65 -1.67 -14.33
N TYR A 146 -2.34 -2.12 -13.11
CA TYR A 146 -2.89 -1.53 -11.89
C TYR A 146 -2.47 -0.06 -11.69
N TYR A 147 -1.27 0.28 -12.11
CA TYR A 147 -0.80 1.67 -12.12
C TYR A 147 -1.41 2.47 -13.29
N TYR A 148 -1.50 1.87 -14.48
CA TYR A 148 -2.04 2.55 -15.65
C TYR A 148 -3.53 2.90 -15.52
N GLU A 149 -4.32 2.03 -14.89
CA GLU A 149 -5.73 2.33 -14.57
C GLU A 149 -5.86 3.59 -13.70
N ARG A 150 -4.95 3.82 -12.76
CA ARG A 150 -4.92 5.03 -11.91
C ARG A 150 -4.57 6.28 -12.69
N LEU A 151 -3.78 6.14 -13.74
CA LEU A 151 -3.47 7.22 -14.68
C LEU A 151 -4.54 7.41 -15.76
N GLN A 152 -5.65 6.65 -15.72
CA GLN A 152 -6.66 6.61 -16.79
C GLN A 152 -6.03 6.27 -18.16
N ASN A 153 -4.96 5.49 -18.16
CA ASN A 153 -4.11 5.12 -19.31
C ASN A 153 -3.43 6.32 -20.01
N ASP A 154 -3.39 7.49 -19.38
CA ASP A 154 -2.55 8.61 -19.85
C ASP A 154 -1.13 8.45 -19.33
N LEU A 155 -0.28 7.76 -20.08
CA LEU A 155 1.10 7.50 -19.69
C LEU A 155 2.04 8.69 -19.91
N GLY A 156 1.64 9.64 -20.73
CA GLY A 156 2.47 10.77 -21.16
C GLY A 156 3.68 10.31 -21.98
N ASN A 157 4.62 11.23 -22.21
CA ASN A 157 5.88 10.89 -22.88
C ASN A 157 6.93 10.46 -21.84
N TYR A 158 7.20 9.17 -21.77
CA TYR A 158 8.20 8.59 -20.87
C TYR A 158 9.52 8.19 -21.55
N GLY A 159 9.61 8.38 -22.88
CA GLY A 159 10.80 8.06 -23.68
C GLY A 159 11.02 6.55 -23.89
N ASP A 160 12.13 6.21 -24.53
CA ASP A 160 12.48 4.81 -24.82
C ASP A 160 12.97 4.06 -23.56
N VAL A 161 12.53 2.84 -23.40
CA VAL A 161 12.90 1.91 -22.31
C VAL A 161 13.49 0.60 -22.82
N SER A 162 13.71 0.46 -24.11
CA SER A 162 14.16 -0.77 -24.78
C SER A 162 15.51 -1.24 -24.25
N GLU A 163 16.46 -0.33 -24.02
CA GLU A 163 17.77 -0.65 -23.43
C GLU A 163 17.63 -1.22 -22.00
N ARG A 164 16.70 -0.67 -21.21
CA ARG A 164 16.48 -1.16 -19.83
C ARG A 164 15.80 -2.53 -19.82
N LYS A 165 14.88 -2.79 -20.73
CA LYS A 165 14.28 -4.12 -20.94
C LYS A 165 15.33 -5.14 -21.38
N ALA A 166 16.17 -4.80 -22.35
CA ALA A 166 17.26 -5.65 -22.80
C ALA A 166 18.28 -5.93 -21.67
N LEU A 167 18.59 -4.95 -20.81
CA LEU A 167 19.42 -5.16 -19.63
C LEU A 167 18.80 -6.15 -18.66
N ARG A 168 17.51 -6.04 -18.37
CA ARG A 168 16.77 -6.96 -17.50
C ARG A 168 16.83 -8.40 -18.04
N GLU A 169 16.62 -8.59 -19.34
CA GLU A 169 16.74 -9.89 -20.01
C GLU A 169 18.17 -10.44 -19.94
N LYS A 170 19.18 -9.63 -20.26
CA LYS A 170 20.59 -10.00 -20.18
C LYS A 170 20.99 -10.46 -18.78
N LEU A 171 20.48 -9.84 -17.76
CA LEU A 171 20.71 -10.18 -16.35
C LEU A 171 19.90 -11.40 -15.89
N GLN A 172 19.00 -11.92 -16.74
CA GLN A 172 18.12 -13.03 -16.42
C GLN A 172 17.32 -12.81 -15.11
N CYS A 173 16.84 -11.59 -14.91
CA CYS A 173 16.11 -11.24 -13.72
C CYS A 173 14.75 -11.96 -13.64
N HIS A 174 14.34 -12.31 -12.44
CA HIS A 174 13.03 -12.90 -12.17
C HIS A 174 11.88 -11.98 -12.62
N SER A 175 10.69 -12.58 -12.78
CA SER A 175 9.44 -11.83 -13.04
C SER A 175 8.99 -11.04 -11.81
N PHE A 176 8.14 -10.05 -12.03
CA PHE A 176 7.52 -9.31 -10.93
C PHE A 176 6.55 -10.19 -10.11
N ASP A 177 5.92 -11.17 -10.74
CA ASP A 177 5.14 -12.19 -10.04
C ASP A 177 6.00 -12.99 -9.04
N TRP A 178 7.23 -13.36 -9.43
CA TRP A 178 8.18 -13.97 -8.51
C TRP A 178 8.52 -13.03 -7.34
N TYR A 179 8.73 -11.73 -7.61
CA TYR A 179 9.01 -10.73 -6.57
C TYR A 179 7.86 -10.64 -5.57
N LEU A 180 6.62 -10.53 -6.03
CA LEU A 180 5.46 -10.49 -5.16
C LEU A 180 5.31 -11.75 -4.30
N LYS A 181 5.58 -12.94 -4.86
CA LYS A 181 5.44 -14.21 -4.13
C LYS A 181 6.56 -14.50 -3.14
N ASN A 182 7.79 -14.06 -3.42
CA ASN A 182 8.98 -14.45 -2.65
C ASN A 182 9.57 -13.31 -1.81
N VAL A 183 9.32 -12.06 -2.17
CA VAL A 183 9.89 -10.89 -1.50
C VAL A 183 8.82 -10.09 -0.77
N PHE A 184 7.66 -9.89 -1.38
CA PHE A 184 6.57 -9.09 -0.79
C PHE A 184 5.21 -9.81 -0.89
N PRO A 185 5.05 -10.99 -0.25
CA PRO A 185 3.80 -11.75 -0.29
C PRO A 185 2.62 -11.06 0.42
N GLU A 186 2.89 -10.06 1.26
CA GLU A 186 1.86 -9.24 1.89
C GLU A 186 1.26 -8.20 0.97
N GLN A 187 1.90 -7.90 -0.18
CA GLN A 187 1.38 -6.90 -1.10
C GLN A 187 -0.03 -7.24 -1.55
N PHE A 188 -0.93 -6.31 -1.32
CA PHE A 188 -2.30 -6.44 -1.79
C PHE A 188 -2.36 -6.36 -3.33
N ILE A 189 -2.97 -7.37 -3.94
CA ILE A 189 -3.16 -7.42 -5.40
C ILE A 189 -4.64 -7.14 -5.72
N PRO A 190 -4.99 -5.99 -6.33
CA PRO A 190 -6.38 -5.61 -6.61
C PRO A 190 -7.17 -6.67 -7.39
N GLY A 191 -6.53 -7.34 -8.36
CA GLY A 191 -7.13 -8.41 -9.15
C GLY A 191 -7.49 -9.68 -8.38
N GLU A 192 -6.98 -9.85 -7.16
CA GLU A 192 -7.24 -10.99 -6.28
C GLU A 192 -8.28 -10.70 -5.19
N SER A 193 -8.85 -9.50 -5.16
CA SER A 193 -9.90 -9.14 -4.20
C SER A 193 -11.13 -10.03 -4.35
N GLN A 194 -11.71 -10.47 -3.24
CA GLN A 194 -12.92 -11.30 -3.22
C GLN A 194 -14.15 -10.50 -3.61
N TYR A 195 -14.22 -9.25 -3.16
CA TYR A 195 -15.29 -8.28 -3.46
C TYR A 195 -14.65 -6.97 -3.91
N TYR A 196 -15.35 -6.18 -4.73
CA TYR A 196 -14.87 -4.90 -5.22
C TYR A 196 -16.01 -3.95 -5.62
N GLY A 197 -15.71 -2.65 -5.67
CA GLY A 197 -16.63 -1.60 -6.04
C GLY A 197 -17.36 -0.99 -4.86
N GLU A 198 -18.49 -0.35 -5.12
CA GLU A 198 -19.31 0.31 -4.11
C GLU A 198 -20.01 -0.71 -3.21
N ILE A 199 -20.01 -0.43 -1.91
CA ILE A 199 -20.78 -1.20 -0.91
C ILE A 199 -22.09 -0.44 -0.68
N ARG A 200 -23.17 -0.93 -1.29
CA ARG A 200 -24.48 -0.28 -1.34
C ARG A 200 -25.41 -0.82 -0.27
N ASN A 201 -26.04 0.05 0.50
CA ASN A 201 -27.10 -0.37 1.42
C ASN A 201 -28.32 -0.90 0.66
N GLN A 202 -29.00 -1.93 1.19
CA GLN A 202 -30.18 -2.51 0.52
C GLN A 202 -31.47 -1.73 0.77
N ALA A 203 -31.55 -0.99 1.88
CA ALA A 203 -32.73 -0.21 2.24
C ALA A 203 -32.69 1.21 1.65
N GLU A 204 -31.51 1.76 1.45
CA GLU A 204 -31.31 3.18 1.15
C GLU A 204 -30.32 3.37 0.00
N PRO A 205 -30.39 4.49 -0.77
CA PRO A 205 -29.48 4.74 -1.87
C PRO A 205 -28.08 5.22 -1.41
N GLN A 206 -27.64 4.76 -0.24
CA GLN A 206 -26.35 5.09 0.35
C GLN A 206 -25.30 4.01 0.11
N CYS A 207 -24.06 4.47 -0.09
CA CYS A 207 -22.86 3.66 -0.12
C CYS A 207 -21.96 3.97 1.06
N LEU A 208 -21.14 3.02 1.48
CA LEU A 208 -20.08 3.27 2.45
C LEU A 208 -19.01 4.16 1.80
N ASP A 209 -18.71 5.28 2.43
CA ASP A 209 -17.85 6.33 1.94
C ASP A 209 -16.74 6.64 2.97
N SER A 210 -15.50 6.85 2.50
CA SER A 210 -14.35 7.17 3.36
C SER A 210 -14.36 8.58 3.94
N ASN A 211 -15.31 9.41 3.56
CA ASN A 211 -15.39 10.81 4.00
C ASN A 211 -14.11 11.61 3.67
N GLY A 212 -13.54 11.36 2.50
CA GLY A 212 -12.30 11.94 2.00
C GLY A 212 -11.11 10.97 2.01
N ASP A 213 -9.93 11.47 1.68
CA ASP A 213 -8.71 10.66 1.52
C ASP A 213 -7.79 10.65 2.74
N THR A 214 -8.19 11.31 3.83
CA THR A 214 -7.37 11.42 5.04
C THR A 214 -7.64 10.25 5.98
N LEU A 215 -6.59 9.59 6.45
CA LEU A 215 -6.66 8.57 7.50
C LEU A 215 -7.27 9.08 8.80
N GLY A 216 -7.85 8.18 9.58
CA GLY A 216 -8.46 8.49 10.87
C GLY A 216 -9.85 9.12 10.76
N LYS A 217 -10.44 9.18 9.57
CA LYS A 217 -11.83 9.61 9.40
C LYS A 217 -12.79 8.44 9.54
N ALA A 218 -13.95 8.74 10.12
CA ALA A 218 -15.02 7.76 10.24
C ALA A 218 -15.65 7.48 8.86
N ILE A 219 -15.95 6.23 8.61
CA ILE A 219 -16.78 5.80 7.48
C ILE A 219 -18.19 6.34 7.67
N ILE A 220 -18.76 6.86 6.60
CA ILE A 220 -20.11 7.41 6.56
C ILE A 220 -20.97 6.76 5.48
N GLY A 221 -22.29 6.93 5.59
CA GLY A 221 -23.22 6.72 4.50
C GLY A 221 -23.29 7.97 3.62
N TYR A 222 -23.10 7.83 2.33
CA TYR A 222 -23.28 8.90 1.37
C TYR A 222 -24.02 8.40 0.12
N VAL A 223 -24.71 9.27 -0.59
CA VAL A 223 -25.43 8.88 -1.81
C VAL A 223 -24.46 8.21 -2.79
N CYS A 224 -24.84 7.03 -3.29
CA CYS A 224 -24.01 6.30 -4.25
C CYS A 224 -23.87 7.10 -5.55
N HIS A 225 -22.65 7.39 -5.97
CA HIS A 225 -22.38 8.23 -7.14
C HIS A 225 -21.78 7.48 -8.35
N GLY A 226 -21.36 6.23 -8.20
CA GLY A 226 -20.84 5.41 -9.30
C GLY A 226 -19.50 5.83 -9.89
N GLN A 227 -18.79 6.77 -9.25
CA GLN A 227 -17.53 7.35 -9.77
C GLN A 227 -16.27 6.72 -9.17
N GLY A 228 -16.42 5.66 -8.34
CA GLY A 228 -15.30 5.08 -7.63
C GLY A 228 -14.79 5.97 -6.47
N GLY A 229 -13.51 6.22 -6.40
CA GLY A 229 -12.92 7.11 -5.39
C GLY A 229 -13.27 6.69 -3.95
N ASN A 230 -13.88 7.61 -3.19
CA ASN A 230 -14.23 7.43 -1.77
C ASN A 230 -15.17 6.27 -1.49
N GLN A 231 -15.89 5.78 -2.51
CA GLN A 231 -16.86 4.69 -2.39
C GLN A 231 -16.38 3.38 -3.03
N TYR A 232 -15.17 3.35 -3.57
CA TYR A 232 -14.60 2.14 -4.17
C TYR A 232 -13.80 1.36 -3.13
N TRP A 233 -14.27 0.18 -2.79
CA TRP A 233 -13.68 -0.70 -1.79
C TRP A 233 -13.35 -2.07 -2.37
N MET A 234 -12.36 -2.71 -1.82
CA MET A 234 -11.95 -4.07 -2.17
C MET A 234 -11.81 -4.90 -0.91
N MET A 235 -12.13 -6.19 -0.99
CA MET A 235 -11.89 -7.12 0.10
C MET A 235 -10.70 -8.01 -0.22
N SER A 236 -9.65 -7.91 0.57
CA SER A 236 -8.45 -8.74 0.43
C SER A 236 -8.73 -10.21 0.79
N LYS A 237 -7.85 -11.12 0.40
CA LYS A 237 -7.90 -12.53 0.81
C LYS A 237 -7.84 -12.70 2.33
N ASN A 238 -7.22 -11.76 3.03
CA ASN A 238 -7.08 -11.77 4.48
C ASN A 238 -8.31 -11.21 5.21
N GLY A 239 -9.33 -10.75 4.46
CA GLY A 239 -10.56 -10.20 5.02
C GLY A 239 -10.47 -8.71 5.36
N GLU A 240 -9.53 -7.96 4.80
CA GLU A 240 -9.49 -6.50 4.94
C GLU A 240 -10.41 -5.84 3.94
N ILE A 241 -11.22 -4.89 4.39
CA ILE A 241 -11.96 -3.98 3.51
C ILE A 241 -11.06 -2.77 3.30
N ARG A 242 -10.61 -2.58 2.07
CA ARG A 242 -9.53 -1.63 1.80
C ARG A 242 -9.67 -0.88 0.48
N ARG A 243 -9.01 0.25 0.43
CA ARG A 243 -8.69 1.02 -0.77
C ARG A 243 -7.21 1.37 -0.70
N ASP A 244 -6.40 0.77 -1.56
CA ASP A 244 -4.93 0.81 -1.49
C ASP A 244 -4.44 0.52 -0.06
N GLU A 245 -3.79 1.45 0.62
CA GLU A 245 -3.28 1.28 1.98
C GLU A 245 -4.25 1.73 3.10
N HIS A 246 -5.47 2.12 2.75
CA HIS A 246 -6.51 2.51 3.70
C HIS A 246 -7.48 1.36 3.98
N CYS A 247 -7.43 0.81 5.18
CA CYS A 247 -8.29 -0.28 5.65
C CYS A 247 -9.37 0.21 6.61
N TYR A 248 -10.53 -0.46 6.60
CA TYR A 248 -11.52 -0.33 7.67
C TYR A 248 -10.95 -0.88 8.96
N ASP A 249 -10.97 -0.06 9.99
CA ASP A 249 -10.47 -0.38 11.32
C ASP A 249 -11.57 -0.15 12.36
N TYR A 250 -11.83 -1.18 13.17
CA TYR A 250 -12.77 -1.13 14.28
C TYR A 250 -12.11 -1.58 15.58
N ALA A 251 -11.82 -0.65 16.45
CA ALA A 251 -11.09 -0.89 17.70
C ALA A 251 -11.93 -1.55 18.82
N GLY A 252 -13.14 -2.00 18.54
CA GLY A 252 -13.95 -2.77 19.48
C GLY A 252 -14.34 -2.05 20.77
N GLY A 253 -14.72 -0.78 20.69
CA GLY A 253 -15.07 0.03 21.87
C GLY A 253 -13.88 0.55 22.68
N LYS A 254 -12.65 0.28 22.23
CA LYS A 254 -11.39 0.75 22.85
C LYS A 254 -10.84 2.00 22.15
N SER A 255 -11.63 2.66 21.29
CA SER A 255 -11.19 3.84 20.56
C SER A 255 -10.76 4.94 21.53
N ALA A 256 -9.52 5.40 21.40
CA ALA A 256 -8.98 6.55 22.15
C ALA A 256 -9.75 7.86 21.88
N LEU A 257 -10.57 7.89 20.81
CA LEU A 257 -11.37 9.05 20.40
C LEU A 257 -12.79 9.06 21.05
N GLY A 258 -13.11 8.14 21.95
CA GLY A 258 -14.41 8.09 22.64
C GLY A 258 -15.61 7.72 21.76
N GLN A 259 -15.39 7.29 20.52
CA GLN A 259 -16.42 6.95 19.55
C GLN A 259 -16.49 5.41 19.38
N LYS A 260 -17.08 4.77 20.38
CA LYS A 260 -17.01 3.32 20.61
C LYS A 260 -17.49 2.44 19.46
N ASP A 261 -18.41 2.93 18.65
CA ASP A 261 -19.12 2.08 17.68
C ASP A 261 -18.85 2.48 16.21
N LYS A 262 -17.89 3.37 15.97
CA LYS A 262 -17.56 3.82 14.62
C LYS A 262 -16.40 3.05 14.00
N ILE A 263 -16.42 2.98 12.68
CA ILE A 263 -15.37 2.42 11.85
C ILE A 263 -14.56 3.58 11.29
N PHE A 264 -13.24 3.47 11.33
CA PHE A 264 -12.32 4.47 10.80
C PHE A 264 -11.48 3.90 9.67
N THR A 265 -10.84 4.77 8.89
CA THR A 265 -9.79 4.36 7.97
C THR A 265 -8.43 4.48 8.65
N TYR A 266 -7.64 3.42 8.60
CA TYR A 266 -6.25 3.39 9.07
C TYR A 266 -5.36 2.68 8.05
N ASN A 267 -4.03 2.82 8.20
CA ASN A 267 -3.09 2.05 7.40
C ASN A 267 -3.36 0.55 7.55
N CYS A 268 -3.38 -0.16 6.43
CA CYS A 268 -3.50 -1.61 6.42
C CYS A 268 -2.29 -2.24 7.09
N HIS A 269 -2.50 -3.21 7.98
CA HIS A 269 -1.40 -3.86 8.71
C HIS A 269 -1.33 -5.38 8.51
N SER A 270 -2.28 -5.97 7.79
CA SER A 270 -2.33 -7.41 7.45
C SER A 270 -2.24 -8.38 8.64
N GLN A 271 -2.57 -7.93 9.85
CA GLN A 271 -2.47 -8.72 11.09
C GLN A 271 -3.81 -9.27 11.59
N GLY A 272 -4.91 -9.00 10.87
CA GLY A 272 -6.26 -9.35 11.32
C GLY A 272 -6.76 -8.43 12.44
N GLY A 273 -7.50 -8.95 13.41
CA GLY A 273 -8.03 -8.17 14.53
C GLY A 273 -8.94 -7.04 14.08
N ASN A 274 -8.62 -5.79 14.43
CA ASN A 274 -9.41 -4.60 14.10
C ASN A 274 -9.75 -4.44 12.62
N GLN A 275 -8.99 -5.06 11.72
CA GLN A 275 -9.15 -4.94 10.27
C GLN A 275 -9.66 -6.21 9.61
N LYS A 276 -10.20 -7.16 10.40
CA LYS A 276 -10.68 -8.44 9.86
C LYS A 276 -12.20 -8.49 9.76
N TRP A 277 -12.66 -8.64 8.53
CA TRP A 277 -14.06 -8.59 8.12
C TRP A 277 -14.46 -9.81 7.31
N GLN A 278 -15.75 -10.12 7.31
CA GLN A 278 -16.36 -11.17 6.50
C GLN A 278 -17.66 -10.66 5.91
N VAL A 279 -18.03 -11.14 4.73
CA VAL A 279 -19.35 -10.93 4.14
C VAL A 279 -20.14 -12.22 4.30
N VAL A 280 -21.21 -12.17 5.09
CA VAL A 280 -22.07 -13.32 5.41
C VAL A 280 -23.51 -12.91 5.20
N ASP A 281 -24.22 -13.57 4.30
CA ASP A 281 -25.64 -13.35 4.00
C ASP A 281 -26.02 -11.87 3.74
N GLY A 282 -25.12 -11.15 3.07
CA GLY A 282 -25.30 -9.72 2.78
C GLY A 282 -24.93 -8.78 3.92
N GLN A 283 -24.55 -9.29 5.09
CA GLN A 283 -24.03 -8.50 6.18
C GLN A 283 -22.50 -8.42 6.11
N ILE A 284 -21.93 -7.28 6.52
CA ILE A 284 -20.49 -7.11 6.70
C ILE A 284 -20.20 -7.22 8.20
N LYS A 285 -19.59 -8.33 8.57
CA LYS A 285 -19.33 -8.72 9.95
C LYS A 285 -17.86 -8.58 10.29
N HIS A 286 -17.57 -7.93 11.41
CA HIS A 286 -16.23 -7.82 11.98
C HIS A 286 -15.88 -9.08 12.81
N GLU A 287 -14.59 -9.34 13.02
CA GLU A 287 -14.11 -10.47 13.85
C GLU A 287 -14.65 -10.44 15.29
N SER A 288 -14.98 -9.27 15.83
CA SER A 288 -15.61 -9.10 17.16
C SER A 288 -17.06 -9.62 17.24
N GLY A 289 -17.66 -9.97 16.11
CA GLY A 289 -19.04 -10.46 16.05
C GLY A 289 -20.08 -9.41 15.69
N PHE A 290 -19.74 -8.12 15.64
CA PHE A 290 -20.64 -7.03 15.27
C PHE A 290 -20.74 -6.85 13.74
N CYS A 291 -21.81 -6.24 13.28
CA CYS A 291 -22.11 -5.95 11.88
C CYS A 291 -22.19 -4.44 11.60
N ILE A 292 -21.85 -4.05 10.37
CA ILE A 292 -21.98 -2.65 9.91
C ILE A 292 -23.43 -2.31 9.69
N GLU A 293 -23.90 -1.23 10.33
CA GLU A 293 -25.26 -0.70 10.19
C GLU A 293 -25.24 0.75 9.72
N LEU A 294 -26.10 1.07 8.74
CA LEU A 294 -26.43 2.44 8.37
C LEU A 294 -27.46 2.99 9.36
N SER A 295 -27.20 4.15 9.95
CA SER A 295 -28.13 4.82 10.87
C SER A 295 -29.42 5.30 10.19
N ALA A 296 -30.41 5.64 10.98
CA ALA A 296 -31.70 6.15 10.49
C ALA A 296 -31.57 7.52 9.80
N ASP A 297 -30.56 8.32 10.15
CA ASP A 297 -30.23 9.59 9.49
C ASP A 297 -29.56 9.44 8.12
N LYS A 298 -29.25 8.18 7.72
CA LYS A 298 -28.62 7.81 6.45
C LYS A 298 -27.19 8.32 6.27
N VAL A 299 -26.57 8.87 7.31
CA VAL A 299 -25.20 9.42 7.31
C VAL A 299 -24.31 8.64 8.27
N GLY A 300 -24.78 8.36 9.47
CA GLY A 300 -24.02 7.59 10.44
C GLY A 300 -23.83 6.13 10.01
N VAL A 301 -22.62 5.60 10.23
CA VAL A 301 -22.30 4.18 10.06
C VAL A 301 -21.71 3.69 11.37
N PHE A 302 -22.27 2.63 11.92
CA PHE A 302 -21.94 2.13 13.24
C PHE A 302 -21.85 0.61 13.26
N MET A 303 -21.15 0.09 14.27
CA MET A 303 -21.10 -1.33 14.58
C MET A 303 -22.23 -1.68 15.56
N GLN A 304 -23.05 -2.65 15.22
CA GLN A 304 -24.19 -3.10 16.00
C GLN A 304 -24.22 -4.64 16.09
N GLU A 305 -25.00 -5.19 17.02
CA GLU A 305 -25.27 -6.61 17.03
C GLU A 305 -25.88 -7.04 15.68
N CYS A 306 -25.42 -8.16 15.15
CA CYS A 306 -25.87 -8.63 13.84
C CYS A 306 -27.34 -9.07 13.91
N ASP A 307 -28.19 -8.41 13.16
CA ASP A 307 -29.60 -8.80 12.94
C ASP A 307 -29.87 -8.94 11.43
N LYS A 308 -30.04 -10.18 10.97
CA LYS A 308 -30.34 -10.49 9.56
C LYS A 308 -31.66 -9.93 9.03
N ASN A 309 -32.58 -9.55 9.93
CA ASN A 309 -33.83 -8.92 9.58
C ASN A 309 -33.73 -7.39 9.48
N ASN A 310 -32.64 -6.82 9.96
CA ASN A 310 -32.40 -5.38 9.86
C ASN A 310 -31.83 -5.03 8.48
N VAL A 311 -32.67 -4.51 7.59
CA VAL A 311 -32.31 -4.16 6.21
C VAL A 311 -31.19 -3.10 6.13
N ARG A 312 -30.98 -2.29 7.19
CA ARG A 312 -29.89 -1.33 7.25
C ARG A 312 -28.53 -1.95 7.52
N GLN A 313 -28.50 -3.22 7.89
CA GLN A 313 -27.26 -4.03 7.99
C GLN A 313 -27.00 -4.86 6.72
N LEU A 314 -27.92 -4.82 5.74
CA LEU A 314 -27.76 -5.58 4.50
C LEU A 314 -27.13 -4.71 3.41
N TRP A 315 -26.05 -5.23 2.85
CA TRP A 315 -25.23 -4.54 1.87
C TRP A 315 -25.11 -5.36 0.58
N LYS A 316 -25.19 -4.70 -0.57
CA LYS A 316 -24.85 -5.27 -1.87
C LYS A 316 -23.42 -4.88 -2.21
N TRP A 317 -22.59 -5.87 -2.42
CA TRP A 317 -21.21 -5.69 -2.85
C TRP A 317 -20.89 -6.67 -3.96
N LYS A 318 -20.23 -6.22 -5.03
CA LYS A 318 -19.94 -7.06 -6.17
C LYS A 318 -18.88 -8.08 -5.79
N LYS A 319 -19.24 -9.36 -5.85
CA LYS A 319 -18.31 -10.48 -5.67
C LYS A 319 -17.54 -10.69 -6.97
N ARG A 320 -16.25 -10.93 -6.88
CA ARG A 320 -15.44 -11.32 -8.04
C ARG A 320 -15.78 -12.77 -8.37
N GLU A 321 -16.04 -13.04 -9.62
CA GLU A 321 -16.17 -14.40 -10.11
C GLU A 321 -14.78 -15.04 -10.15
N ASP A 322 -14.67 -16.28 -9.67
CA ASP A 322 -13.43 -17.02 -9.76
C ASP A 322 -13.07 -17.16 -11.24
N LYS A 323 -11.91 -16.64 -11.65
CA LYS A 323 -11.39 -16.93 -12.97
C LYS A 323 -11.22 -18.45 -13.05
N PRO A 324 -11.71 -19.14 -14.09
CA PRO A 324 -11.40 -20.54 -14.27
C PRO A 324 -9.87 -20.67 -14.23
N LYS A 325 -9.38 -21.59 -13.40
CA LYS A 325 -7.94 -21.90 -13.36
C LYS A 325 -7.54 -22.33 -14.76
N ALA A 326 -6.67 -21.53 -15.39
CA ALA A 326 -6.09 -21.87 -16.69
C ALA A 326 -5.17 -23.07 -16.54
#